data_fc067803d550e27d37450c7f1de1d1e2
#
_entry.id   fc067803d550e27d37450c7f1de1d1e2
#
_cell.length_a   1.000
_cell.length_b   1.000
_cell.length_c   1.000
_cell.angle_alpha   90.00
_cell.angle_beta   90.00
_cell.angle_gamma   90.00
#
_symmetry.space_group_name_H-M   'P 1'
#
loop_
_entity.id
_entity.type
_entity.pdbx_description
1 polymer ?
#
loop_
_entity_poly.entity_id
_entity_poly.type
_entity_poly.pdbx_seq_one_letter_code
_entity_poly.pdbx_strand_id
1 'polypeptide(L)'
;MKPLLIFDLNGIFLVRQRGATSHKPDFTIGAFKCYVRPGVRRFLKWAHHHFDVAVWSSTMPHNTIPIVKYIWGKKMKDLKFIFSQRHCTQTGTMPCGKPIFLKELKYVWEMFPWYDETNTFLIDDSPHKVVNNPPHTSIHPEPLTFETRHVPIDLKNHLSHLQPL
;
A
#
# COMPACT_ATOMS: atom_id res chain seq x y z
N MET A 1 -3.66 -16.56 -15.08
CA MET A 1 -3.76 -15.15 -14.63
C MET A 1 -2.99 -15.01 -13.32
N LYS A 2 -2.23 -13.94 -13.17
CA LYS A 2 -1.50 -13.67 -11.93
C LYS A 2 -2.45 -13.22 -10.83
N PRO A 3 -2.19 -13.59 -9.56
CA PRO A 3 -2.91 -13.01 -8.45
C PRO A 3 -2.68 -11.49 -8.37
N LEU A 4 -3.66 -10.78 -7.79
CA LEU A 4 -3.59 -9.33 -7.59
C LEU A 4 -3.04 -9.02 -6.20
N LEU A 5 -1.95 -8.26 -6.14
CA LEU A 5 -1.44 -7.65 -4.92
C LEU A 5 -1.79 -6.16 -4.92
N ILE A 6 -2.49 -5.72 -3.88
CA ILE A 6 -2.83 -4.32 -3.67
C ILE A 6 -2.02 -3.83 -2.49
N PHE A 7 -1.16 -2.82 -2.71
CA PHE A 7 -0.30 -2.30 -1.66
C PHE A 7 -0.82 -1.00 -1.09
N ASP A 8 -0.89 -0.91 0.24
CA ASP A 8 -0.86 0.37 0.93
C ASP A 8 0.53 1.02 0.74
N LEU A 9 0.66 2.29 1.06
CA LEU A 9 1.92 3.02 0.88
C LEU A 9 2.61 3.31 2.22
N ASN A 10 1.98 4.16 3.06
CA ASN A 10 2.56 4.56 4.33
C ASN A 10 2.59 3.37 5.30
N GLY A 11 3.74 3.16 5.94
CA GLY A 11 3.94 2.03 6.84
C GLY A 11 4.35 0.74 6.13
N ILE A 12 4.27 0.68 4.80
CA ILE A 12 4.73 -0.45 3.97
C ILE A 12 6.03 -0.09 3.26
N PHE A 13 6.01 0.93 2.40
CA PHE A 13 7.16 1.31 1.56
C PHE A 13 7.88 2.55 2.04
N LEU A 14 7.21 3.40 2.80
CA LEU A 14 7.76 4.66 3.26
C LEU A 14 7.13 5.07 4.57
N VAL A 15 7.75 6.06 5.21
CA VAL A 15 7.17 6.79 6.33
C VAL A 15 7.16 8.28 6.00
N ARG A 16 6.09 8.97 6.38
CA ARG A 16 5.95 10.41 6.26
C ARG A 16 6.15 11.06 7.62
N GLN A 17 6.98 12.09 7.66
CA GLN A 17 7.27 12.83 8.88
C GLN A 17 6.87 14.31 8.67
N ARG A 18 6.05 14.83 9.57
CA ARG A 18 5.71 16.25 9.59
C ARG A 18 6.62 16.98 10.56
N GLY A 19 6.99 18.23 10.23
CA GLY A 19 7.78 19.09 11.10
C GLY A 19 9.28 18.98 10.85
N ALA A 20 10.06 19.63 11.75
CA ALA A 20 11.50 19.69 11.62
C ALA A 20 12.16 18.34 11.91
N THR A 21 13.11 17.98 11.07
CA THR A 21 14.00 16.83 11.28
C THR A 21 15.37 17.18 10.71
N SER A 22 16.42 16.70 11.35
CA SER A 22 17.80 16.85 10.87
C SER A 22 18.15 15.88 9.74
N HIS A 23 17.29 14.88 9.48
CA HIS A 23 17.51 13.85 8.45
C HIS A 23 16.97 14.34 7.11
N LYS A 24 17.80 14.26 6.08
CA LYS A 24 17.41 14.61 4.72
C LYS A 24 16.38 13.60 4.20
N PRO A 25 15.18 14.05 3.76
CA PRO A 25 14.20 13.15 3.16
C PRO A 25 14.60 12.71 1.75
N ASP A 26 14.02 11.60 1.30
CA ASP A 26 14.15 11.20 -0.09
C ASP A 26 13.37 12.14 -1.02
N PHE A 27 12.21 12.58 -0.57
CA PHE A 27 11.39 13.60 -1.24
C PHE A 27 10.42 14.23 -0.26
N THR A 28 9.74 15.29 -0.69
CA THR A 28 8.75 16.01 0.13
C THR A 28 7.43 16.12 -0.61
N ILE A 29 6.32 16.09 0.14
CA ILE A 29 4.99 16.39 -0.37
C ILE A 29 4.34 17.37 0.59
N GLY A 30 4.16 18.63 0.15
CA GLY A 30 3.68 19.68 1.03
C GLY A 30 4.53 19.80 2.29
N ALA A 31 3.92 19.65 3.45
CA ALA A 31 4.61 19.72 4.75
C ALA A 31 5.25 18.39 5.17
N PHE A 32 5.08 17.32 4.38
CA PHE A 32 5.59 15.99 4.74
C PHE A 32 6.95 15.71 4.12
N LYS A 33 7.88 15.26 4.95
CA LYS A 33 9.15 14.68 4.54
C LYS A 33 8.99 13.17 4.44
N CYS A 34 9.36 12.61 3.30
CA CYS A 34 9.14 11.20 2.99
C CYS A 34 10.44 10.44 2.95
N TYR A 35 10.45 9.30 3.63
CA TYR A 35 11.61 8.40 3.75
C TYR A 35 11.22 7.03 3.24
N VAL A 36 11.81 6.60 2.12
CA VAL A 36 11.54 5.31 1.50
C VAL A 36 12.43 4.25 2.11
N ARG A 37 11.86 3.12 2.50
CA ARG A 37 12.65 2.02 3.07
C ARG A 37 13.54 1.38 2.01
N PRO A 38 14.70 0.83 2.43
CA PRO A 38 15.62 0.18 1.49
C PRO A 38 15.01 -1.03 0.79
N GLY A 39 15.40 -1.25 -0.46
CA GLY A 39 15.03 -2.44 -1.21
C GLY A 39 13.67 -2.41 -1.89
N VAL A 40 12.92 -1.31 -1.79
CA VAL A 40 11.56 -1.22 -2.35
C VAL A 40 11.55 -1.44 -3.86
N ARG A 41 12.44 -0.81 -4.62
CA ARG A 41 12.44 -0.93 -6.08
C ARG A 41 12.77 -2.34 -6.55
N ARG A 42 13.72 -3.00 -5.89
CA ARG A 42 14.05 -4.41 -6.19
C ARG A 42 12.88 -5.32 -5.86
N PHE A 43 12.25 -5.10 -4.72
CA PHE A 43 11.05 -5.85 -4.31
C PHE A 43 9.92 -5.67 -5.32
N LEU A 44 9.64 -4.45 -5.77
CA LEU A 44 8.58 -4.17 -6.74
C LEU A 44 8.87 -4.81 -8.10
N LYS A 45 10.11 -4.85 -8.53
CA LYS A 45 10.49 -5.56 -9.75
C LYS A 45 10.12 -7.04 -9.66
N TRP A 46 10.41 -7.67 -8.53
CA TRP A 46 10.02 -9.05 -8.26
C TRP A 46 8.49 -9.20 -8.22
N ALA A 47 7.80 -8.30 -7.50
CA ALA A 47 6.35 -8.36 -7.36
C ALA A 47 5.64 -8.26 -8.71
N HIS A 48 6.03 -7.30 -9.56
CA HIS A 48 5.45 -7.15 -10.89
C HIS A 48 5.73 -8.35 -11.81
N HIS A 49 6.81 -9.07 -11.59
CA HIS A 49 7.10 -10.29 -12.35
C HIS A 49 6.13 -11.41 -12.01
N HIS A 50 5.76 -11.54 -10.76
CA HIS A 50 4.97 -12.67 -10.25
C HIS A 50 3.48 -12.36 -10.06
N PHE A 51 3.12 -11.11 -9.93
CA PHE A 51 1.76 -10.68 -9.58
C PHE A 51 1.30 -9.52 -10.46
N ASP A 52 -0.01 -9.37 -10.57
CA ASP A 52 -0.61 -8.10 -10.96
C ASP A 52 -0.53 -7.16 -9.74
N VAL A 53 -0.08 -5.94 -9.94
CA VAL A 53 0.17 -5.01 -8.83
C VAL A 53 -0.70 -3.79 -8.94
N ALA A 54 -1.25 -3.36 -7.82
CA ALA A 54 -2.04 -2.14 -7.67
C ALA A 54 -1.71 -1.43 -6.36
N VAL A 55 -2.17 -0.21 -6.24
CA VAL A 55 -2.00 0.61 -5.04
C VAL A 55 -3.36 1.05 -4.52
N TRP A 56 -3.52 1.00 -3.20
CA TRP A 56 -4.66 1.60 -2.51
C TRP A 56 -4.19 2.30 -1.24
N SER A 57 -4.15 3.61 -1.28
CA SER A 57 -3.80 4.44 -0.12
C SER A 57 -5.05 5.10 0.46
N SER A 58 -5.11 5.27 1.78
CA SER A 58 -6.16 6.05 2.42
C SER A 58 -5.90 7.56 2.44
N THR A 59 -4.83 8.03 1.79
CA THR A 59 -4.56 9.45 1.61
C THR A 59 -5.31 10.01 0.39
N MET A 60 -5.44 11.34 0.36
CA MET A 60 -6.05 12.03 -0.80
C MET A 60 -5.19 11.87 -2.06
N PRO A 61 -5.80 11.96 -3.26
CA PRO A 61 -5.09 11.78 -4.53
C PRO A 61 -3.85 12.66 -4.70
N HIS A 62 -3.91 13.91 -4.24
CA HIS A 62 -2.79 14.85 -4.35
C HIS A 62 -1.56 14.45 -3.51
N ASN A 63 -1.73 13.54 -2.55
CA ASN A 63 -0.63 12.92 -1.81
C ASN A 63 -0.28 11.54 -2.38
N THR A 64 -1.27 10.75 -2.77
CA THR A 64 -1.08 9.39 -3.28
C THR A 64 -0.27 9.38 -4.58
N ILE A 65 -0.66 10.19 -5.56
CA ILE A 65 -0.04 10.17 -6.89
C ILE A 65 1.44 10.54 -6.86
N PRO A 66 1.88 11.61 -6.16
CA PRO A 66 3.31 11.91 -6.07
C PRO A 66 4.14 10.80 -5.42
N ILE A 67 3.60 10.12 -4.40
CA ILE A 67 4.28 8.98 -3.76
C ILE A 67 4.47 7.84 -4.76
N VAL A 68 3.40 7.45 -5.45
CA VAL A 68 3.46 6.38 -6.45
C VAL A 68 4.45 6.74 -7.56
N LYS A 69 4.42 7.97 -8.03
CA LYS A 69 5.34 8.47 -9.05
C LYS A 69 6.80 8.33 -8.64
N TYR A 70 7.11 8.68 -7.39
CA TYR A 70 8.47 8.57 -6.87
C TYR A 70 8.91 7.11 -6.74
N ILE A 71 8.07 6.24 -6.19
CA ILE A 71 8.40 4.85 -5.90
C ILE A 71 8.44 4.01 -7.18
N TRP A 72 7.42 4.11 -8.03
CA TRP A 72 7.31 3.29 -9.25
C TRP A 72 8.04 3.87 -10.45
N GLY A 73 8.17 5.21 -10.54
CA GLY A 73 8.77 5.84 -11.70
C GLY A 73 8.06 5.43 -12.99
N LYS A 74 8.82 5.00 -13.98
CA LYS A 74 8.28 4.57 -15.28
C LYS A 74 7.37 3.35 -15.20
N LYS A 75 7.49 2.53 -14.17
CA LYS A 75 6.65 1.35 -13.94
C LYS A 75 5.26 1.68 -13.41
N MET A 76 4.99 2.93 -13.09
CA MET A 76 3.67 3.38 -12.66
C MET A 76 2.57 2.98 -13.67
N LYS A 77 2.88 2.99 -14.96
CA LYS A 77 1.98 2.59 -16.04
C LYS A 77 1.57 1.11 -15.98
N ASP A 78 2.35 0.28 -15.30
CA ASP A 78 2.08 -1.15 -15.17
C ASP A 78 1.15 -1.48 -14.00
N LEU A 79 0.82 -0.51 -13.16
CA LEU A 79 -0.15 -0.68 -12.08
C LEU A 79 -1.56 -0.89 -12.65
N LYS A 80 -2.28 -1.85 -12.11
CA LYS A 80 -3.67 -2.13 -12.55
C LYS A 80 -4.62 -1.00 -12.18
N PHE A 81 -4.41 -0.39 -11.01
CA PHE A 81 -5.09 0.82 -10.58
C PHE A 81 -4.30 1.52 -9.47
N ILE A 82 -4.64 2.78 -9.25
CA ILE A 82 -4.16 3.57 -8.12
C ILE A 82 -5.38 4.15 -7.43
N PHE A 83 -5.74 3.57 -6.29
CA PHE A 83 -6.85 4.02 -5.47
C PHE A 83 -6.34 4.91 -4.32
N SER A 84 -7.17 5.87 -3.95
CA SER A 84 -6.89 6.84 -2.88
C SER A 84 -8.02 6.81 -1.85
N GLN A 85 -8.05 7.79 -0.96
CA GLN A 85 -9.12 7.96 0.02
C GLN A 85 -10.51 7.99 -0.62
N ARG A 86 -10.62 8.51 -1.85
CA ARG A 86 -11.89 8.58 -2.58
C ARG A 86 -12.51 7.22 -2.88
N HIS A 87 -11.71 6.16 -2.84
CA HIS A 87 -12.17 4.79 -3.07
C HIS A 87 -12.44 4.06 -1.75
N CYS A 88 -12.19 4.71 -0.60
CA CYS A 88 -12.44 4.16 0.71
C CYS A 88 -13.87 4.45 1.16
N THR A 89 -14.38 3.62 2.07
CA THR A 89 -15.65 3.85 2.75
C THR A 89 -15.38 4.49 4.11
N GLN A 90 -15.82 5.72 4.30
CA GLN A 90 -15.68 6.38 5.59
C GLN A 90 -16.71 5.82 6.57
N THR A 91 -16.25 5.40 7.74
CA THR A 91 -17.10 4.88 8.82
C THR A 91 -16.51 5.25 10.17
N GLY A 92 -17.28 5.85 11.05
CA GLY A 92 -16.86 6.17 12.41
C GLY A 92 -15.56 6.93 12.54
N THR A 93 -15.03 6.95 13.77
CA THR A 93 -13.77 7.59 14.12
C THR A 93 -12.96 6.71 15.06
N MET A 94 -11.62 6.82 14.96
CA MET A 94 -10.70 6.23 15.93
C MET A 94 -10.82 6.95 17.28
N PRO A 95 -10.38 6.32 18.40
CA PRO A 95 -10.35 7.00 19.70
C PRO A 95 -9.59 8.33 19.69
N CYS A 96 -8.60 8.48 18.79
CA CYS A 96 -7.86 9.73 18.63
C CYS A 96 -8.59 10.79 17.78
N GLY A 97 -9.83 10.53 17.34
CA GLY A 97 -10.64 11.44 16.54
C GLY A 97 -10.41 11.38 15.03
N LYS A 98 -9.49 10.56 14.55
CA LYS A 98 -9.27 10.37 13.10
C LYS A 98 -10.40 9.56 12.49
N PRO A 99 -10.91 9.96 11.30
CA PRO A 99 -11.91 9.15 10.61
C PRO A 99 -11.33 7.80 10.19
N ILE A 100 -12.18 6.77 10.21
CA ILE A 100 -11.84 5.44 9.73
C ILE A 100 -12.22 5.33 8.26
N PHE A 101 -11.26 4.95 7.42
CA PHE A 101 -11.46 4.71 6.00
C PHE A 101 -11.25 3.25 5.70
N LEU A 102 -12.33 2.54 5.34
CA LEU A 102 -12.27 1.12 5.00
C LEU A 102 -11.87 0.95 3.54
N LYS A 103 -11.04 -0.06 3.29
CA LYS A 103 -10.68 -0.53 1.96
C LYS A 103 -11.46 -1.81 1.66
N GLU A 104 -12.59 -1.66 0.99
CA GLU A 104 -13.51 -2.78 0.74
C GLU A 104 -13.26 -3.39 -0.63
N LEU A 105 -12.74 -4.61 -0.66
CA LEU A 105 -12.35 -5.32 -1.88
C LEU A 105 -13.52 -5.58 -2.83
N LYS A 106 -14.76 -5.59 -2.34
CA LYS A 106 -15.94 -5.73 -3.21
C LYS A 106 -15.98 -4.71 -4.34
N TYR A 107 -15.50 -3.47 -4.10
CA TYR A 107 -15.44 -2.44 -5.12
C TYR A 107 -14.37 -2.70 -6.18
N VAL A 108 -13.25 -3.31 -5.77
CA VAL A 108 -12.23 -3.76 -6.71
C VAL A 108 -12.80 -4.85 -7.63
N TRP A 109 -13.51 -5.81 -7.06
CA TRP A 109 -14.08 -6.93 -7.82
C TRP A 109 -15.25 -6.51 -8.72
N GLU A 110 -15.98 -5.49 -8.35
CA GLU A 110 -17.01 -4.88 -9.22
C GLU A 110 -16.37 -4.23 -10.46
N MET A 111 -15.27 -3.51 -10.28
CA MET A 111 -14.56 -2.84 -11.38
C MET A 111 -13.73 -3.80 -12.24
N PHE A 112 -13.20 -4.84 -11.62
CA PHE A 112 -12.30 -5.81 -12.25
C PHE A 112 -12.79 -7.23 -11.96
N PRO A 113 -13.86 -7.69 -12.67
CA PRO A 113 -14.57 -8.95 -12.31
C PRO A 113 -13.75 -10.24 -12.46
N TRP A 114 -12.58 -10.17 -13.09
CA TRP A 114 -11.66 -11.32 -13.18
C TRP A 114 -10.82 -11.53 -11.92
N TYR A 115 -10.89 -10.63 -10.95
CA TYR A 115 -10.36 -10.83 -9.61
C TYR A 115 -11.49 -11.13 -8.64
N ASP A 116 -11.20 -11.96 -7.64
CA ASP A 116 -12.12 -12.30 -6.57
C ASP A 116 -11.36 -12.62 -5.27
N GLU A 117 -12.04 -13.17 -4.27
CA GLU A 117 -11.42 -13.51 -2.98
C GLU A 117 -10.38 -14.62 -3.07
N THR A 118 -10.33 -15.40 -4.17
CA THR A 118 -9.37 -16.48 -4.34
C THR A 118 -8.04 -16.03 -4.91
N ASN A 119 -7.97 -14.85 -5.51
CA ASN A 119 -6.78 -14.36 -6.20
C ASN A 119 -6.41 -12.90 -5.88
N THR A 120 -6.95 -12.33 -4.80
CA THR A 120 -6.70 -10.94 -4.40
C THR A 120 -6.14 -10.87 -2.99
N PHE A 121 -5.05 -10.10 -2.81
CA PHE A 121 -4.41 -9.89 -1.51
C PHE A 121 -4.11 -8.42 -1.30
N LEU A 122 -4.58 -7.86 -0.18
CA LEU A 122 -4.33 -6.49 0.24
C LEU A 122 -3.24 -6.48 1.32
N ILE A 123 -2.14 -5.78 1.05
CA ILE A 123 -1.03 -5.63 1.98
C ILE A 123 -1.15 -4.27 2.65
N ASP A 124 -1.56 -4.27 3.91
CA ASP A 124 -1.84 -3.08 4.70
C ASP A 124 -1.43 -3.30 6.15
N ASP A 125 -0.72 -2.35 6.74
CA ASP A 125 -0.28 -2.42 8.13
C ASP A 125 -1.40 -2.19 9.15
N SER A 126 -2.60 -1.82 8.69
CA SER A 126 -3.73 -1.42 9.54
C SER A 126 -4.90 -2.40 9.41
N PRO A 127 -4.99 -3.42 10.28
CA PRO A 127 -6.06 -4.44 10.19
C PRO A 127 -7.48 -3.87 10.25
N HIS A 128 -7.68 -2.75 10.94
CA HIS A 128 -9.00 -2.12 11.07
C HIS A 128 -9.57 -1.60 9.75
N LYS A 129 -8.75 -1.41 8.73
CA LYS A 129 -9.19 -0.91 7.42
C LYS A 129 -9.80 -1.99 6.53
N VAL A 130 -9.64 -3.26 6.89
CA VAL A 130 -10.03 -4.40 6.06
C VAL A 130 -11.06 -5.31 6.72
N VAL A 131 -11.69 -4.84 7.79
CA VAL A 131 -12.59 -5.66 8.64
C VAL A 131 -13.78 -6.27 7.91
N ASN A 132 -14.21 -5.67 6.80
CA ASN A 132 -15.33 -6.15 6.01
C ASN A 132 -14.91 -7.06 4.84
N ASN A 133 -13.61 -7.31 4.68
CA ASN A 133 -13.10 -8.21 3.65
C ASN A 133 -13.01 -9.65 4.17
N PRO A 134 -13.05 -10.66 3.27
CA PRO A 134 -12.79 -12.04 3.70
C PRO A 134 -11.44 -12.17 4.41
N PRO A 135 -11.32 -12.96 5.51
CA PRO A 135 -10.14 -12.95 6.38
C PRO A 135 -8.82 -13.31 5.68
N HIS A 136 -8.85 -14.16 4.65
CA HIS A 136 -7.66 -14.62 3.94
C HIS A 136 -7.18 -13.67 2.84
N THR A 137 -7.81 -12.52 2.66
CA THR A 137 -7.50 -11.58 1.56
C THR A 137 -6.59 -10.43 1.97
N SER A 138 -6.01 -10.47 3.18
CA SER A 138 -5.11 -9.42 3.64
C SER A 138 -3.91 -9.96 4.39
N ILE A 139 -2.82 -9.20 4.30
CA ILE A 139 -1.56 -9.44 5.02
C ILE A 139 -1.21 -8.14 5.73
N HIS A 140 -0.85 -8.25 7.02
CA HIS A 140 -0.58 -7.10 7.88
C HIS A 140 0.88 -7.13 8.36
N PRO A 141 1.82 -6.57 7.58
CA PRO A 141 3.21 -6.45 8.02
C PRO A 141 3.34 -5.51 9.22
N GLU A 142 4.41 -5.65 9.97
CA GLU A 142 4.76 -4.69 11.01
C GLU A 142 4.89 -3.29 10.41
N PRO A 143 4.20 -2.28 10.98
CA PRO A 143 4.26 -0.93 10.43
C PRO A 143 5.67 -0.36 10.42
N LEU A 144 6.08 0.21 9.29
CA LEU A 144 7.31 0.99 9.20
C LEU A 144 7.11 2.31 9.94
N THR A 145 8.03 2.62 10.87
CA THR A 145 8.05 3.88 11.59
C THR A 145 9.27 4.71 11.21
N PHE A 146 9.34 5.95 11.65
CA PHE A 146 10.53 6.78 11.41
C PHE A 146 11.79 6.13 12.02
N GLU A 147 11.67 5.53 13.21
CA GLU A 147 12.76 4.84 13.89
C GLU A 147 13.22 3.58 13.15
N THR A 148 12.30 2.90 12.48
CA THR A 148 12.59 1.66 11.75
C THR A 148 12.76 1.88 10.24
N ARG A 149 12.81 3.12 9.77
CA ARG A 149 12.84 3.45 8.33
C ARG A 149 14.00 2.82 7.55
N HIS A 150 15.05 2.42 8.24
CA HIS A 150 16.21 1.76 7.63
C HIS A 150 16.07 0.25 7.48
N VAL A 151 15.01 -0.35 8.05
CA VAL A 151 14.77 -1.78 7.93
C VAL A 151 14.37 -2.10 6.49
N PRO A 152 15.12 -2.98 5.79
CA PRO A 152 14.77 -3.35 4.42
C PRO A 152 13.41 -4.03 4.34
N ILE A 153 12.75 -3.89 3.18
CA ILE A 153 11.51 -4.59 2.93
C ILE A 153 11.75 -6.10 2.90
N ASP A 154 10.92 -6.86 3.62
CA ASP A 154 10.98 -8.32 3.69
C ASP A 154 9.58 -8.94 3.54
N LEU A 155 8.93 -8.66 2.41
CA LEU A 155 7.62 -9.23 2.09
C LEU A 155 7.70 -10.43 1.15
N LYS A 156 8.83 -10.62 0.47
CA LYS A 156 8.97 -11.67 -0.53
C LYS A 156 8.67 -13.06 0.04
N ASN A 157 9.16 -13.37 1.23
CA ASN A 157 8.92 -14.65 1.88
C ASN A 157 7.44 -14.86 2.23
N HIS A 158 6.74 -13.80 2.62
CA HIS A 158 5.30 -13.85 2.92
C HIS A 158 4.45 -14.06 1.68
N LEU A 159 4.91 -13.61 0.51
CA LEU A 159 4.13 -13.59 -0.72
C LEU A 159 4.47 -14.74 -1.67
N SER A 160 5.62 -15.39 -1.50
CA SER A 160 6.07 -16.43 -2.44
C SER A 160 5.12 -17.61 -2.53
N HIS A 161 4.46 -17.97 -1.42
CA HIS A 161 3.51 -19.07 -1.37
C HIS A 161 2.15 -18.75 -2.02
N LEU A 162 1.89 -17.49 -2.35
CA LEU A 162 0.65 -17.05 -3.00
C LEU A 162 0.72 -17.15 -4.53
N GLN A 163 1.88 -17.49 -5.07
CA GLN A 163 2.03 -17.67 -6.52
C GLN A 163 1.27 -18.90 -7.00
N PRO A 164 0.63 -18.84 -8.18
CA PRO A 164 0.09 -20.04 -8.80
C PRO A 164 1.21 -21.06 -9.03
N LEU A 165 0.91 -22.31 -8.78
CA LEU A 165 1.80 -23.44 -9.10
C LEU A 165 2.04 -23.55 -10.61
#